data_65d304e417cf7fbc553651b26e2bb273
#
_entry.id   65d304e417cf7fbc553651b26e2bb273
#
_cell.length_a   1.000
_cell.length_b   1.000
_cell.length_c   1.000
_cell.angle_alpha   90.00
_cell.angle_beta   90.00
_cell.angle_gamma   90.00
#
_symmetry.space_group_name_H-M   'P 1'
#
loop_
_entity.id
_entity.type
_entity.pdbx_description
1 polymer ?
#
loop_
_entity_poly.entity_id
_entity_poly.type
_entity_poly.pdbx_seq_one_letter_code
_entity_poly.pdbx_strand_id
1 'polypeptide(L)'
;MTKLLVLAALVLFAVPATAGSTASERATKKVGAFNNYFSPKKVTVSRGTKVTWVIREGVHNVRDTVLSSPNLGKGRTYSKTFKRRGTYGYVCTLHPGMNGKVVVR
;
A
#
# COMPACT_ATOMS: atom_id res chain seq x y z
N MET A 1 -50.83 -8.56 -13.63
CA MET A 1 -50.20 -8.44 -13.67
C MET A 1 -49.03 -8.31 -13.32
N THR A 2 -49.39 -8.46 -13.48
CA THR A 2 -48.41 -8.46 -13.41
C THR A 2 -47.23 -8.30 -12.92
N LYS A 3 -47.27 -8.29 -13.02
CA LYS A 3 -46.29 -8.10 -12.93
C LYS A 3 -45.23 -8.01 -12.32
N LEU A 4 -45.28 -8.15 -12.47
CA LEU A 4 -44.37 -8.09 -12.20
C LEU A 4 -43.40 -8.09 -11.76
N LEU A 5 -43.29 -8.14 -11.91
CA LEU A 5 -42.36 -8.14 -11.79
C LEU A 5 -41.35 -8.00 -11.39
N VAL A 6 -41.33 -7.90 -11.44
CA VAL A 6 -40.37 -7.76 -11.36
C VAL A 6 -39.37 -7.72 -10.85
N LEU A 7 -39.54 -7.80 -10.88
CA LEU A 7 -38.54 -7.75 -10.61
C LEU A 7 -37.68 -7.80 -10.22
N ALA A 8 -37.90 -7.92 -10.32
CA ALA A 8 -36.96 -7.95 -10.11
C ALA A 8 -36.03 -7.96 -9.83
N ALA A 9 -36.34 -7.90 -9.96
CA ALA A 9 -35.34 -7.86 -9.91
C ALA A 9 -34.34 -7.84 -9.57
N LEU A 10 -34.60 -7.75 -9.65
CA LEU A 10 -33.50 -7.75 -9.57
C LEU A 10 -32.59 -7.73 -9.05
N VAL A 11 -33.08 -7.78 -9.02
CA VAL A 11 -32.06 -7.81 -8.76
C VAL A 11 -31.12 -7.83 -8.38
N LEU A 12 -31.47 -7.72 -8.46
CA LEU A 12 -30.44 -7.76 -8.39
C LEU A 12 -29.53 -7.81 -8.05
N PHE A 13 -29.71 -7.76 -8.12
CA PHE A 13 -28.68 -7.96 -8.11
C PHE A 13 -27.79 -7.86 -7.73
N ALA A 14 -27.86 -7.83 -7.58
CA ALA A 14 -26.91 -7.85 -7.61
C ALA A 14 -25.98 -7.78 -7.15
N VAL A 15 -26.03 -7.67 -6.91
CA VAL A 15 -25.09 -7.68 -6.79
C VAL A 15 -24.16 -7.77 -6.18
N PRO A 16 -24.30 -7.86 -6.35
CA PRO A 16 -23.43 -7.90 -5.77
C PRO A 16 -22.43 -8.14 -5.25
N ALA A 17 -22.47 -8.18 -4.96
CA ALA A 17 -21.66 -8.60 -4.21
C ALA A 17 -20.30 -8.81 -4.47
N THR A 18 -19.97 -9.36 -4.73
CA THR A 18 -18.84 -9.58 -5.27
C THR A 18 -17.81 -8.63 -5.09
N ALA A 19 -18.17 -7.55 -5.15
CA ALA A 19 -17.25 -6.53 -5.24
C ALA A 19 -16.36 -6.45 -4.07
N GLY A 20 -16.85 -6.74 -2.96
CA GLY A 20 -16.07 -6.55 -1.78
C GLY A 20 -14.76 -7.29 -1.76
N SER A 21 -14.77 -8.48 -2.25
CA SER A 21 -13.57 -9.30 -2.17
C SER A 21 -12.44 -8.72 -2.96
N THR A 22 -12.74 -8.20 -4.12
CA THR A 22 -11.66 -7.65 -4.90
C THR A 22 -11.08 -6.41 -4.29
N ALA A 23 -11.86 -5.66 -3.61
CA ALA A 23 -11.36 -4.45 -3.00
C ALA A 23 -10.26 -4.75 -1.99
N SER A 24 -10.42 -5.80 -1.20
CA SER A 24 -9.44 -6.08 -0.18
C SER A 24 -8.12 -6.50 -0.80
N GLU A 25 -8.16 -7.11 -1.95
CA GLU A 25 -6.93 -7.53 -2.60
C GLU A 25 -6.16 -6.36 -3.15
N ARG A 26 -6.81 -5.22 -3.26
CA ARG A 26 -6.14 -4.05 -3.79
C ARG A 26 -5.82 -3.02 -2.75
N ALA A 27 -5.80 -3.44 -1.48
CA ALA A 27 -5.46 -2.52 -0.43
C ALA A 27 -4.09 -1.93 -0.70
N THR A 28 -3.98 -0.63 -0.51
CA THR A 28 -2.72 0.06 -0.68
C THR A 28 -2.47 0.97 0.50
N LYS A 29 -1.21 1.28 0.73
CA LYS A 29 -0.83 2.19 1.80
C LYS A 29 0.32 3.03 1.30
N LYS A 30 0.28 4.34 1.54
CA LYS A 30 1.34 5.24 1.10
C LYS A 30 2.18 5.72 2.25
N VAL A 31 3.47 5.87 1.98
CA VAL A 31 4.44 6.44 2.90
C VAL A 31 5.17 7.55 2.15
N GLY A 32 5.26 8.71 2.73
CA GLY A 32 6.01 9.81 2.13
C GLY A 32 7.46 9.79 2.58
N ALA A 33 8.38 10.09 1.69
CA ALA A 33 9.77 10.29 2.03
C ALA A 33 10.08 11.77 1.95
N PHE A 34 10.42 12.34 3.09
CA PHE A 34 10.71 13.75 3.26
C PHE A 34 12.19 13.92 3.59
N ASN A 35 12.63 15.14 3.75
CA ASN A 35 14.03 15.35 4.12
C ASN A 35 14.26 14.76 5.51
N ASN A 36 15.10 13.71 5.53
CA ASN A 36 15.55 13.02 6.72
C ASN A 36 14.51 12.18 7.47
N TYR A 37 13.31 11.95 6.91
CA TYR A 37 12.36 11.06 7.58
C TYR A 37 11.32 10.49 6.62
N PHE A 38 10.76 9.35 7.02
CA PHE A 38 9.60 8.75 6.37
C PHE A 38 8.37 9.05 7.21
N SER A 39 7.25 9.32 6.55
CA SER A 39 5.99 9.59 7.24
C SER A 39 4.83 8.89 6.56
N PRO A 40 4.07 8.07 7.26
CA PRO A 40 4.27 7.68 8.67
C PRO A 40 5.51 6.82 8.82
N LYS A 41 6.13 6.87 9.98
CA LYS A 41 7.35 6.11 10.22
C LYS A 41 7.07 4.62 10.34
N LYS A 42 5.88 4.26 10.83
CA LYS A 42 5.45 2.89 10.99
C LYS A 42 4.07 2.74 10.40
N VAL A 43 3.87 1.71 9.59
CA VAL A 43 2.53 1.37 9.09
C VAL A 43 2.25 -0.09 9.42
N THR A 44 1.00 -0.38 9.74
CA THR A 44 0.54 -1.75 9.96
C THR A 44 -0.47 -2.07 8.88
N VAL A 45 -0.23 -3.14 8.15
CA VAL A 45 -1.05 -3.51 7.01
C VAL A 45 -1.38 -4.99 7.06
N SER A 46 -2.40 -5.40 6.32
CA SER A 46 -2.72 -6.82 6.19
C SER A 46 -1.90 -7.42 5.05
N ARG A 47 -1.77 -8.73 5.08
CA ARG A 47 -1.08 -9.45 4.00
C ARG A 47 -1.77 -9.14 2.68
N GLY A 48 -0.98 -8.98 1.64
CA GLY A 48 -1.48 -8.65 0.31
C GLY A 48 -1.55 -7.15 0.04
N THR A 49 -1.25 -6.33 1.03
CA THR A 49 -1.26 -4.88 0.85
C THR A 49 -0.04 -4.43 0.07
N LYS A 50 -0.26 -3.52 -0.84
CA LYS A 50 0.81 -2.87 -1.58
C LYS A 50 1.18 -1.57 -0.87
N VAL A 51 2.41 -1.46 -0.43
CA VAL A 51 2.91 -0.22 0.17
C VAL A 51 3.68 0.55 -0.88
N THR A 52 3.37 1.82 -1.02
CA THR A 52 4.00 2.69 -2.00
C THR A 52 4.68 3.84 -1.28
N TRP A 53 5.98 3.98 -1.52
CA TRP A 53 6.75 5.12 -1.03
C TRP A 53 6.76 6.18 -2.10
N VAL A 54 6.42 7.41 -1.71
CA VAL A 54 6.37 8.56 -2.61
C VAL A 54 7.40 9.56 -2.13
N ILE A 55 8.32 9.93 -3.02
CA ILE A 55 9.35 10.90 -2.65
C ILE A 55 8.74 12.29 -2.69
N ARG A 56 8.67 12.93 -1.55
CA ARG A 56 8.08 14.26 -1.42
C ARG A 56 9.11 15.36 -1.47
N GLU A 57 10.31 15.08 -0.98
CA GLU A 57 11.41 16.05 -0.94
C GLU A 57 12.72 15.30 -1.11
N GLY A 58 13.65 15.89 -1.84
CA GLY A 58 15.00 15.37 -1.90
C GLY A 58 15.15 14.09 -2.72
N VAL A 59 16.21 13.36 -2.44
CA VAL A 59 16.53 12.09 -3.09
C VAL A 59 16.65 11.04 -2.02
N HIS A 60 15.96 9.94 -2.18
CA HIS A 60 15.93 8.88 -1.17
C HIS A 60 15.88 7.50 -1.80
N ASN A 61 16.13 6.49 -1.01
CA ASN A 61 15.89 5.12 -1.41
C ASN A 61 15.21 4.38 -0.24
N VAL A 62 14.73 3.18 -0.52
CA VAL A 62 14.06 2.34 0.47
C VAL A 62 14.77 1.00 0.41
N ARG A 63 15.51 0.68 1.46
CA ARG A 63 16.39 -0.48 1.46
C ARG A 63 16.32 -1.32 2.72
N ASP A 64 16.26 -2.63 2.55
CA ASP A 64 16.56 -3.61 3.58
C ASP A 64 16.79 -4.94 2.87
N THR A 65 16.62 -6.07 3.55
CA THR A 65 16.90 -7.36 2.93
C THR A 65 15.89 -7.74 1.83
N VAL A 66 14.68 -7.20 1.88
CA VAL A 66 13.66 -7.50 0.88
C VAL A 66 13.24 -6.28 0.07
N LEU A 67 13.66 -5.10 0.47
CA LEU A 67 13.32 -3.85 -0.22
C LEU A 67 14.58 -3.31 -0.87
N SER A 68 14.49 -2.94 -2.13
CA SER A 68 15.68 -2.55 -2.87
C SER A 68 15.33 -1.53 -3.94
N SER A 69 14.96 -0.33 -3.54
CA SER A 69 14.70 0.71 -4.53
C SER A 69 16.01 1.30 -5.02
N PRO A 70 16.03 1.87 -6.22
CA PRO A 70 17.13 2.73 -6.62
C PRO A 70 16.99 4.06 -5.89
N ASN A 71 17.93 4.96 -6.11
CA ASN A 71 17.80 6.33 -5.62
C ASN A 71 16.71 7.02 -6.43
N LEU A 72 15.79 7.66 -5.76
CA LEU A 72 14.61 8.24 -6.38
C LEU A 72 14.49 9.71 -6.01
N GLY A 73 14.22 10.54 -7.00
CA GLY A 73 13.98 11.96 -6.76
C GLY A 73 12.53 12.28 -6.53
N LYS A 74 12.27 13.54 -6.25
CA LYS A 74 10.93 14.04 -5.93
C LYS A 74 9.92 13.61 -6.99
N GLY A 75 8.79 13.12 -6.53
CA GLY A 75 7.69 12.68 -7.40
C GLY A 75 7.78 11.22 -7.82
N ARG A 76 8.93 10.59 -7.64
CA ARG A 76 9.09 9.18 -8.01
C ARG A 76 8.57 8.29 -6.89
N THR A 77 8.30 7.05 -7.24
CA THR A 77 7.70 6.10 -6.29
C THR A 77 8.40 4.76 -6.34
N TYR A 78 8.24 4.00 -5.28
CA TYR A 78 8.67 2.63 -5.19
C TYR A 78 7.56 1.87 -4.46
N SER A 79 7.21 0.69 -4.93
CA SER A 79 6.14 -0.10 -4.33
C SER A 79 6.57 -1.53 -4.06
N LYS A 80 5.98 -2.11 -3.03
CA LYS A 80 6.19 -3.51 -2.69
C LYS A 80 4.89 -4.07 -2.14
N THR A 81 4.48 -5.23 -2.63
CA THR A 81 3.32 -5.95 -2.10
C THR A 81 3.83 -6.93 -1.04
N PHE A 82 3.28 -6.84 0.16
CA PHE A 82 3.72 -7.65 1.29
C PHE A 82 2.80 -8.84 1.46
N LYS A 83 3.29 -10.02 1.14
CA LYS A 83 2.49 -11.25 1.18
C LYS A 83 2.75 -12.09 2.42
N ARG A 84 3.77 -11.78 3.20
CA ARG A 84 4.12 -12.54 4.38
C ARG A 84 4.04 -11.69 5.63
N ARG A 85 3.52 -12.27 6.68
CA ARG A 85 3.52 -11.63 7.99
C ARG A 85 4.95 -11.33 8.42
N GLY A 86 5.10 -10.28 9.16
CA GLY A 86 6.40 -9.94 9.72
C GLY A 86 6.55 -8.46 9.93
N THR A 87 7.70 -8.09 10.46
CA THR A 87 8.06 -6.70 10.65
C THR A 87 9.25 -6.42 9.75
N TYR A 88 9.09 -5.43 8.88
CA TYR A 88 10.08 -5.10 7.88
C TYR A 88 10.60 -3.69 8.13
N GLY A 89 11.76 -3.60 8.75
CA GLY A 89 12.42 -2.32 8.95
C GLY A 89 13.18 -1.94 7.69
N TYR A 90 13.25 -0.65 7.39
CA TYR A 90 13.97 -0.18 6.21
C TYR A 90 14.63 1.14 6.49
N VAL A 91 15.57 1.50 5.65
CA VAL A 91 16.32 2.75 5.79
C VAL A 91 16.46 3.41 4.44
N CYS A 92 16.75 4.71 4.47
CA CYS A 92 17.32 5.40 3.33
C CYS A 92 18.82 5.43 3.56
N THR A 93 19.60 4.85 2.66
CA THR A 93 21.04 4.76 2.85
C THR A 93 21.76 6.08 2.65
N LEU A 94 21.07 7.08 2.12
CA LEU A 94 21.65 8.38 1.84
C LEU A 94 21.62 9.33 3.03
N HIS A 95 20.80 9.01 4.04
CA HIS A 95 20.60 9.91 5.18
C HIS A 95 20.66 9.09 6.47
N PRO A 96 21.73 9.22 7.25
CA PRO A 96 21.83 8.48 8.51
C PRO A 96 20.62 8.72 9.41
N GLY A 97 20.08 7.65 9.98
CA GLY A 97 18.95 7.76 10.89
C GLY A 97 17.58 7.85 10.23
N MET A 98 17.52 7.92 8.90
CA MET A 98 16.24 7.94 8.21
C MET A 98 15.73 6.52 8.01
N ASN A 99 14.76 6.13 8.81
CA ASN A 99 14.26 4.75 8.77
C ASN A 99 12.76 4.69 9.00
N GLY A 100 12.21 3.53 8.71
CA GLY A 100 10.79 3.27 8.90
C GLY A 100 10.54 1.79 9.07
N LYS A 101 9.27 1.41 9.14
CA LYS A 101 8.91 0.05 9.44
C LYS A 101 7.52 -0.26 8.86
N VAL A 102 7.40 -1.44 8.27
CA VAL A 102 6.10 -1.98 7.84
C VAL A 102 5.84 -3.23 8.68
N VAL A 103 4.69 -3.26 9.35
CA VAL A 103 4.24 -4.43 10.11
C VAL A 103 3.13 -5.07 9.30
N VAL A 104 3.30 -6.34 8.95
CA VAL A 104 2.33 -7.09 8.13
C VAL A 104 1.68 -8.15 9.01
N ARG A 105 0.37 -8.13 9.08
CA ARG A 105 -0.41 -9.06 9.89
C ARG A 105 -1.14 -10.09 9.07
#